data_ad9e3c5b0805199a9cc0d0eabc8939a4
#
_entry.id   ad9e3c5b0805199a9cc0d0eabc8939a4
#
_cell.length_a   1.000
_cell.length_b   1.000
_cell.length_c   1.000
_cell.angle_alpha   90.00
_cell.angle_beta   90.00
_cell.angle_gamma   90.00
#
_symmetry.space_group_name_H-M   'P 1'
#
loop_
_entity.id
_entity.type
_entity.pdbx_description
1 polymer ?
#
loop_
_entity_poly.entity_id
_entity_poly.type
_entity_poly.pdbx_seq_one_letter_code
_entity_poly.pdbx_strand_id
1 'polypeptide(L)'
;MSSRPNTPALCHSPTINYLQSLSIKYLDPSQVGAPIVWQIGPWVPGRRTTLEVQPSVWAFTDNNNYVGQTLSTDPMFELEAHLTRDFTDKFWGSLDTTWFTGGKSTINGVSGSSLNNLGVGFTLGYQITDNLSLTAGYMATVNDSAPTDLRMDGFRISITYGWHKIVEGQKRLKSEE
;
A
#
# COMPACT_ATOMS: atom_id res chain seq x y z
N MET A 1 -24.97 -12.04 20.45
CA MET A 1 -24.07 -10.88 20.63
C MET A 1 -22.92 -11.07 19.68
N SER A 2 -22.90 -10.31 18.59
CA SER A 2 -21.95 -10.48 17.48
C SER A 2 -20.74 -9.60 17.76
N SER A 3 -19.61 -10.20 18.14
CA SER A 3 -18.32 -9.54 18.20
C SER A 3 -17.84 -9.28 16.76
N ARG A 4 -17.86 -8.04 16.32
CA ARG A 4 -17.20 -7.65 15.08
C ARG A 4 -15.69 -7.79 15.27
N PRO A 5 -14.96 -8.45 14.36
CA PRO A 5 -13.53 -8.49 14.42
C PRO A 5 -12.98 -7.06 14.23
N ASN A 6 -12.02 -6.67 15.09
CA ASN A 6 -11.18 -5.50 14.86
C ASN A 6 -10.47 -5.69 13.52
N THR A 7 -10.91 -4.96 12.52
CA THR A 7 -10.16 -4.82 11.28
C THR A 7 -8.89 -4.04 11.64
N PRO A 8 -7.69 -4.57 11.43
CA PRO A 8 -6.48 -3.77 11.54
C PRO A 8 -6.63 -2.59 10.57
N ALA A 9 -6.20 -1.41 11.02
CA ALA A 9 -6.18 -0.22 10.19
C ALA A 9 -5.54 -0.60 8.85
N LEU A 10 -6.29 -0.36 7.77
CA LEU A 10 -5.85 -0.58 6.39
C LEU A 10 -4.42 -0.06 6.26
N CYS A 11 -3.49 -0.97 5.97
CA CYS A 11 -2.15 -0.60 5.56
C CYS A 11 -2.29 0.31 4.35
N HIS A 12 -2.12 1.62 4.54
CA HIS A 12 -2.00 2.54 3.44
C HIS A 12 -0.72 2.16 2.71
N SER A 13 -0.87 1.57 1.54
CA SER A 13 0.23 1.23 0.67
C SER A 13 1.12 2.45 0.45
N PRO A 14 2.42 2.36 0.73
CA PRO A 14 3.35 3.44 0.43
C PRO A 14 3.38 3.81 -1.05
N THR A 15 2.98 2.88 -1.92
CA THR A 15 3.02 3.01 -3.36
C THR A 15 2.02 4.03 -3.90
N ILE A 16 0.83 4.14 -3.28
CA ILE A 16 -0.17 5.14 -3.69
C ILE A 16 0.38 6.57 -3.56
N ASN A 17 1.12 6.85 -2.49
CA ASN A 17 1.73 8.16 -2.30
C ASN A 17 2.87 8.44 -3.30
N TYR A 18 3.50 7.40 -3.82
CA TYR A 18 4.60 7.54 -4.77
C TYR A 18 4.13 7.88 -6.18
N LEU A 19 3.12 7.19 -6.67
CA LEU A 19 2.53 7.53 -7.97
C LEU A 19 1.83 8.90 -7.92
N GLN A 20 1.22 9.25 -6.79
CA GLN A 20 0.65 10.58 -6.60
C GLN A 20 1.70 11.70 -6.51
N SER A 21 2.91 11.42 -6.01
CA SER A 21 3.98 12.43 -5.97
C SER A 21 4.67 12.64 -7.31
N LEU A 22 4.70 11.61 -8.17
CA LEU A 22 5.15 11.70 -9.55
C LEU A 22 4.03 12.12 -10.50
N SER A 23 2.79 11.98 -10.09
CA SER A 23 1.64 12.44 -10.85
C SER A 23 1.62 13.95 -10.82
N ILE A 24 2.31 14.51 -11.81
CA ILE A 24 2.19 15.89 -12.17
C ILE A 24 0.71 16.28 -12.11
N LYS A 25 0.41 17.35 -11.50
CA LYS A 25 -0.82 18.07 -11.12
C LYS A 25 -2.02 18.02 -12.08
N TYR A 26 -2.06 17.14 -13.10
CA TYR A 26 -3.00 17.17 -14.23
C TYR A 26 -3.50 15.81 -14.72
N LEU A 27 -3.20 14.71 -14.05
CA LEU A 27 -3.81 13.41 -14.28
C LEU A 27 -4.77 13.15 -13.11
N ASP A 28 -6.01 12.87 -13.43
CA ASP A 28 -6.99 12.39 -12.45
C ASP A 28 -7.05 10.85 -12.56
N PRO A 29 -6.18 10.13 -11.82
CA PRO A 29 -6.17 8.69 -11.87
C PRO A 29 -7.33 8.14 -11.02
N SER A 30 -8.11 7.27 -11.60
CA SER A 30 -9.09 6.47 -10.87
C SER A 30 -8.54 5.07 -10.66
N GLN A 31 -8.45 4.64 -9.41
CA GLN A 31 -8.04 3.28 -9.06
C GLN A 31 -9.23 2.49 -8.56
N VAL A 32 -9.41 1.28 -9.07
CA VAL A 32 -10.36 0.30 -8.56
C VAL A 32 -9.60 -0.98 -8.25
N GLY A 33 -9.70 -1.44 -7.00
CA GLY A 33 -9.07 -2.67 -6.54
C GLY A 33 -9.88 -3.30 -5.41
N ALA A 34 -9.64 -4.59 -5.15
CA ALA A 34 -10.27 -5.32 -4.06
C ALA A 34 -9.23 -6.15 -3.32
N PRO A 35 -9.01 -5.90 -2.02
CA PRO A 35 -8.10 -6.72 -1.22
C PRO A 35 -8.73 -8.09 -0.94
N ILE A 36 -7.92 -9.13 -1.06
CA ILE A 36 -8.24 -10.49 -0.69
C ILE A 36 -7.28 -10.86 0.45
N VAL A 37 -7.85 -11.25 1.59
CA VAL A 37 -7.07 -11.53 2.79
C VAL A 37 -7.24 -12.99 3.18
N TRP A 38 -6.14 -13.73 3.27
CA TRP A 38 -6.10 -15.09 3.80
C TRP A 38 -5.38 -15.10 5.13
N GLN A 39 -6.01 -15.68 6.10
CA GLN A 39 -5.36 -15.98 7.35
C GLN A 39 -4.68 -17.33 7.27
N ILE A 40 -3.38 -17.35 7.62
CA ILE A 40 -2.56 -18.55 7.64
C ILE A 40 -2.24 -18.88 9.11
N GLY A 41 -2.85 -19.91 9.66
CA GLY A 41 -2.62 -20.33 11.04
C GLY A 41 -3.58 -19.75 12.08
N PRO A 42 -3.27 -19.81 13.38
CA PRO A 42 -4.19 -19.47 14.45
C PRO A 42 -4.45 -17.95 14.52
N TRP A 43 -5.70 -17.59 14.81
CA TRP A 43 -6.11 -16.20 15.06
C TRP A 43 -5.83 -15.81 16.52
N VAL A 44 -4.55 -15.85 16.91
CA VAL A 44 -4.11 -15.50 18.25
C VAL A 44 -3.13 -14.34 18.15
N PRO A 45 -3.31 -13.25 18.91
CA PRO A 45 -2.33 -12.16 18.96
C PRO A 45 -0.92 -12.69 19.22
N GLY A 46 0.08 -12.11 18.56
CA GLY A 46 1.45 -12.56 18.64
C GLY A 46 1.81 -13.82 17.84
N ARG A 47 0.82 -14.44 17.15
CA ARG A 47 1.03 -15.64 16.31
C ARG A 47 0.30 -15.60 14.99
N ARG A 48 -0.41 -14.52 14.68
CA ARG A 48 -1.16 -14.38 13.42
C ARG A 48 -0.20 -14.30 12.23
N THR A 49 -0.60 -14.93 11.16
CA THR A 49 0.04 -14.77 9.86
C THR A 49 -1.06 -14.52 8.83
N THR A 50 -0.93 -13.47 8.06
CA THR A 50 -1.90 -13.10 7.02
C THR A 50 -1.17 -12.90 5.70
N LEU A 51 -1.78 -13.38 4.62
CA LEU A 51 -1.42 -13.03 3.26
C LEU A 51 -2.53 -12.13 2.72
N GLU A 52 -2.17 -10.95 2.33
CA GLU A 52 -3.05 -9.99 1.67
C GLU A 52 -2.60 -9.81 0.23
N VAL A 53 -3.52 -9.89 -0.72
CA VAL A 53 -3.26 -9.65 -2.15
C VAL A 53 -4.31 -8.70 -2.67
N GLN A 54 -3.88 -7.61 -3.27
CA GLN A 54 -4.75 -6.57 -3.79
C GLN A 54 -4.47 -6.35 -5.28
N PRO A 55 -5.24 -6.98 -6.18
CA PRO A 55 -5.26 -6.60 -7.58
C PRO A 55 -5.98 -5.26 -7.75
N SER A 56 -5.43 -4.38 -8.57
CA SER A 56 -5.98 -3.06 -8.86
C SER A 56 -5.81 -2.71 -10.33
N VAL A 57 -6.72 -1.90 -10.84
CA VAL A 57 -6.65 -1.30 -12.17
C VAL A 57 -6.69 0.21 -12.03
N TRP A 58 -5.76 0.87 -12.69
CA TRP A 58 -5.71 2.32 -12.80
C TRP A 58 -6.20 2.75 -14.16
N ALA A 59 -7.13 3.68 -14.19
CA ALA A 59 -7.59 4.35 -15.40
C ALA A 59 -7.19 5.84 -15.33
N PHE A 60 -6.81 6.40 -16.44
CA PHE A 60 -6.33 7.77 -16.53
C PHE A 60 -7.20 8.53 -17.52
N THR A 61 -7.46 9.78 -17.22
CA THR A 61 -8.10 10.72 -18.18
C THR A 61 -7.04 11.42 -19.00
N ASP A 62 -7.39 11.79 -20.23
CA ASP A 62 -6.50 12.56 -21.08
C ASP A 62 -6.24 13.95 -20.50
N ASN A 63 -4.99 14.38 -20.50
CA ASN A 63 -4.61 15.74 -20.19
C ASN A 63 -4.36 16.53 -21.48
N ASN A 64 -5.36 17.32 -21.85
CA ASN A 64 -5.32 18.12 -23.09
C ASN A 64 -4.47 19.40 -23.00
N ASN A 65 -3.84 19.64 -21.87
CA ASN A 65 -3.01 20.84 -21.63
C ASN A 65 -1.65 20.51 -21.02
N TYR A 66 -1.09 19.37 -21.40
CA TYR A 66 0.26 18.96 -20.96
C TYR A 66 1.32 19.69 -21.78
N VAL A 67 1.84 20.82 -21.27
CA VAL A 67 2.83 21.66 -21.97
C VAL A 67 2.36 22.03 -23.40
N GLY A 68 1.05 22.34 -23.55
CA GLY A 68 0.46 22.67 -24.84
C GLY A 68 0.17 21.46 -25.75
N GLN A 69 0.27 20.25 -25.24
CA GLN A 69 0.02 19.00 -25.98
C GLN A 69 -1.00 18.13 -25.23
N THR A 70 -1.50 17.09 -25.88
CA THR A 70 -2.34 16.08 -25.24
C THR A 70 -1.47 14.92 -24.75
N LEU A 71 -1.58 14.61 -23.44
CA LEU A 71 -1.03 13.41 -22.82
C LEU A 71 -2.18 12.43 -22.58
N SER A 72 -2.11 11.25 -23.16
CA SER A 72 -2.99 10.11 -22.91
C SER A 72 -2.17 8.99 -22.26
N THR A 73 -2.76 8.29 -21.29
CA THR A 73 -2.10 7.15 -20.61
C THR A 73 -3.03 5.95 -20.64
N ASP A 74 -2.53 4.83 -21.17
CA ASP A 74 -3.24 3.56 -21.19
C ASP A 74 -3.50 3.07 -19.76
N PRO A 75 -4.53 2.25 -19.52
CA PRO A 75 -4.75 1.63 -18.21
C PRO A 75 -3.54 0.87 -17.71
N MET A 76 -3.36 0.87 -16.39
CA MET A 76 -2.29 0.15 -15.71
C MET A 76 -2.88 -0.84 -14.72
N PHE A 77 -2.34 -2.04 -14.69
CA PHE A 77 -2.63 -3.06 -13.69
C PHE A 77 -1.58 -3.00 -12.58
N GLU A 78 -2.03 -3.14 -11.35
CA GLU A 78 -1.20 -3.23 -10.15
C GLU A 78 -1.59 -4.47 -9.36
N LEU A 79 -0.59 -5.18 -8.85
CA LEU A 79 -0.76 -6.27 -7.91
C LEU A 79 0.12 -6.02 -6.70
N GLU A 80 -0.51 -5.76 -5.55
CA GLU A 80 0.19 -5.67 -4.26
C GLU A 80 0.00 -6.98 -3.50
N ALA A 81 1.03 -7.40 -2.76
CA ALA A 81 0.92 -8.51 -1.85
C ALA A 81 1.76 -8.28 -0.59
N HIS A 82 1.18 -8.64 0.55
CA HIS A 82 1.77 -8.49 1.88
C HIS A 82 1.66 -9.81 2.63
N LEU A 83 2.79 -10.34 3.08
CA LEU A 83 2.85 -11.47 3.99
C LEU A 83 3.22 -10.94 5.37
N THR A 84 2.23 -10.77 6.22
CA THR A 84 2.40 -10.20 7.56
C THR A 84 2.43 -11.28 8.63
N ARG A 85 3.35 -11.17 9.58
CA ARG A 85 3.51 -12.06 10.73
C ARG A 85 3.59 -11.27 12.03
N ASP A 86 2.77 -11.65 13.02
CA ASP A 86 2.96 -11.23 14.41
C ASP A 86 4.08 -12.09 15.05
N PHE A 87 5.09 -11.45 15.60
CA PHE A 87 6.15 -12.10 16.35
C PHE A 87 5.86 -12.08 17.85
N THR A 88 5.20 -11.01 18.32
CA THR A 88 4.69 -10.84 19.68
C THR A 88 3.36 -10.09 19.63
N ASP A 89 2.71 -9.89 20.77
CA ASP A 89 1.48 -9.10 20.87
C ASP A 89 1.67 -7.62 20.45
N LYS A 90 2.93 -7.15 20.45
CA LYS A 90 3.28 -5.76 20.14
C LYS A 90 4.18 -5.59 18.93
N PHE A 91 4.80 -6.65 18.44
CA PHE A 91 5.76 -6.59 17.34
C PHE A 91 5.34 -7.50 16.19
N TRP A 92 5.31 -6.93 15.00
CA TRP A 92 4.98 -7.62 13.76
C TRP A 92 5.90 -7.19 12.62
N GLY A 93 5.94 -7.97 11.57
CA GLY A 93 6.64 -7.63 10.33
C GLY A 93 5.88 -8.13 9.12
N SER A 94 6.15 -7.49 7.99
CA SER A 94 5.60 -7.84 6.70
C SER A 94 6.71 -7.92 5.66
N LEU A 95 6.56 -8.88 4.73
CA LEU A 95 7.24 -8.87 3.44
C LEU A 95 6.26 -8.34 2.41
N ASP A 96 6.70 -7.34 1.66
CA ASP A 96 5.85 -6.56 0.78
C ASP A 96 6.35 -6.69 -0.67
N THR A 97 5.42 -6.80 -1.60
CA THR A 97 5.73 -6.76 -3.03
C THR A 97 4.68 -5.99 -3.78
N THR A 98 5.10 -5.27 -4.83
CA THR A 98 4.22 -4.52 -5.71
C THR A 98 4.68 -4.72 -7.14
N TRP A 99 3.77 -5.11 -8.01
CA TRP A 99 4.01 -5.27 -9.42
C TRP A 99 3.07 -4.39 -10.24
N PHE A 100 3.64 -3.62 -11.15
CA PHE A 100 2.91 -2.75 -12.09
C PHE A 100 3.15 -3.21 -13.51
N THR A 101 2.09 -3.21 -14.33
CA THR A 101 2.21 -3.43 -15.77
C THR A 101 1.19 -2.61 -16.55
N GLY A 102 1.58 -2.11 -17.72
CA GLY A 102 0.76 -1.21 -18.54
C GLY A 102 1.14 0.25 -18.40
N GLY A 103 0.17 1.16 -18.40
CA GLY A 103 0.41 2.60 -18.17
C GLY A 103 1.25 3.25 -19.26
N LYS A 104 1.19 2.79 -20.52
CA LYS A 104 1.90 3.41 -21.64
C LYS A 104 1.36 4.81 -21.87
N SER A 105 2.24 5.80 -21.83
CA SER A 105 1.89 7.19 -22.11
C SER A 105 2.14 7.55 -23.57
N THR A 106 1.24 8.35 -24.14
CA THR A 106 1.31 8.88 -25.51
C THR A 106 1.20 10.40 -25.43
N ILE A 107 2.17 11.10 -25.99
CA ILE A 107 2.19 12.56 -26.08
C ILE A 107 2.12 12.95 -27.54
N ASN A 108 1.07 13.66 -27.92
CA ASN A 108 0.87 14.16 -29.29
C ASN A 108 1.04 13.06 -30.37
N GLY A 109 0.54 11.85 -30.10
CA GLY A 109 0.64 10.69 -31.00
C GLY A 109 1.96 9.92 -30.92
N VAL A 110 2.94 10.37 -30.15
CA VAL A 110 4.20 9.64 -29.91
C VAL A 110 4.07 8.81 -28.63
N SER A 111 4.08 7.50 -28.78
CA SER A 111 3.94 6.55 -27.66
C SER A 111 5.28 6.28 -26.98
N GLY A 112 5.27 6.28 -25.65
CA GLY A 112 6.34 5.78 -24.80
C GLY A 112 6.29 4.26 -24.62
N SER A 113 7.02 3.75 -23.63
CA SER A 113 7.04 2.35 -23.24
C SER A 113 5.99 2.06 -22.16
N SER A 114 5.48 0.82 -22.13
CA SER A 114 4.68 0.32 -21.02
C SER A 114 5.57 0.02 -19.82
N LEU A 115 5.04 0.25 -18.62
CA LEU A 115 5.67 -0.14 -17.37
C LEU A 115 5.58 -1.68 -17.17
N ASN A 116 6.60 -2.25 -16.57
CA ASN A 116 6.60 -3.61 -16.04
C ASN A 116 7.61 -3.67 -14.89
N ASN A 117 7.23 -3.08 -13.77
CA ASN A 117 8.11 -2.84 -12.64
C ASN A 117 7.71 -3.72 -11.46
N LEU A 118 8.70 -4.32 -10.81
CA LEU A 118 8.54 -5.11 -9.60
C LEU A 118 9.30 -4.45 -8.46
N GLY A 119 8.58 -4.11 -7.39
CA GLY A 119 9.13 -3.66 -6.13
C GLY A 119 9.04 -4.76 -5.08
N VAL A 120 10.04 -4.86 -4.22
CA VAL A 120 10.03 -5.72 -3.04
C VAL A 120 10.49 -4.94 -1.83
N GLY A 121 9.94 -5.28 -0.66
CA GLY A 121 10.26 -4.56 0.55
C GLY A 121 9.89 -5.33 1.80
N PHE A 122 10.04 -4.65 2.92
CA PHE A 122 9.57 -5.13 4.22
C PHE A 122 9.08 -3.99 5.07
N THR A 123 8.18 -4.30 5.98
CA THR A 123 7.68 -3.36 6.98
C THR A 123 7.78 -4.01 8.36
N LEU A 124 8.23 -3.26 9.34
CA LEU A 124 8.24 -3.63 10.76
C LEU A 124 7.33 -2.69 11.52
N GLY A 125 6.53 -3.23 12.43
CA GLY A 125 5.62 -2.45 13.25
C GLY A 125 5.76 -2.80 14.72
N TYR A 126 5.76 -1.79 15.57
CA TYR A 126 5.81 -1.92 17.02
C TYR A 126 4.73 -1.10 17.70
N GLN A 127 3.91 -1.76 18.52
CA GLN A 127 2.88 -1.12 19.33
C GLN A 127 3.50 -0.67 20.67
N ILE A 128 3.74 0.63 20.80
CA ILE A 128 4.36 1.24 21.99
C ILE A 128 3.35 1.25 23.14
N THR A 129 2.14 1.76 22.85
CA THR A 129 0.99 1.75 23.76
C THR A 129 -0.25 1.35 22.97
N ASP A 130 -1.41 1.17 23.62
CA ASP A 130 -2.66 0.84 22.92
C ASP A 130 -3.06 1.89 21.86
N ASN A 131 -2.54 3.10 21.99
CA ASN A 131 -2.91 4.23 21.13
C ASN A 131 -1.74 4.73 20.25
N LEU A 132 -0.50 4.25 20.51
CA LEU A 132 0.70 4.73 19.84
C LEU A 132 1.44 3.57 19.20
N SER A 133 1.68 3.66 17.91
CA SER A 133 2.48 2.70 17.16
C SER A 133 3.56 3.37 16.32
N LEU A 134 4.63 2.63 16.09
CA LEU A 134 5.74 2.97 15.22
C LEU A 134 5.80 1.95 14.10
N THR A 135 5.98 2.40 12.87
CA THR A 135 6.29 1.53 11.74
C THR A 135 7.54 2.03 11.03
N ALA A 136 8.35 1.10 10.55
CA ALA A 136 9.50 1.37 9.70
C ALA A 136 9.46 0.40 8.52
N GLY A 137 9.67 0.90 7.31
CA GLY A 137 9.64 0.09 6.10
C GLY A 137 10.68 0.52 5.08
N TYR A 138 11.07 -0.43 4.26
CA TYR A 138 11.95 -0.22 3.12
C TYR A 138 11.34 -0.92 1.90
N MET A 139 11.39 -0.26 0.75
CA MET A 139 10.93 -0.79 -0.53
C MET A 139 11.98 -0.45 -1.59
N ALA A 140 12.31 -1.42 -2.44
CA ALA A 140 13.24 -1.23 -3.55
C ALA A 140 12.65 -1.81 -4.85
N THR A 141 12.89 -1.13 -5.97
CA THR A 141 12.59 -1.65 -7.30
C THR A 141 13.66 -2.67 -7.67
N VAL A 142 13.25 -3.91 -7.93
CA VAL A 142 14.15 -5.02 -8.30
C VAL A 142 14.12 -5.31 -9.78
N ASN A 143 13.06 -4.96 -10.49
CA ASN A 143 12.95 -5.04 -11.93
C ASN A 143 12.28 -3.79 -12.48
N ASP A 144 12.89 -3.21 -13.49
CA ASP A 144 12.42 -2.00 -14.18
C ASP A 144 12.54 -2.23 -15.69
N SER A 145 11.47 -1.98 -16.42
CA SER A 145 11.40 -2.08 -17.87
C SER A 145 11.45 -0.74 -18.59
N ALA A 146 11.58 0.35 -17.84
CA ALA A 146 11.65 1.67 -18.44
C ALA A 146 12.98 1.87 -19.18
N PRO A 147 13.00 2.59 -20.33
CA PRO A 147 14.23 2.93 -21.03
C PRO A 147 15.13 3.89 -20.23
N THR A 148 14.60 4.51 -19.18
CA THR A 148 15.32 5.28 -18.18
C THR A 148 15.27 4.49 -16.88
N ASP A 149 16.44 4.15 -16.33
CA ASP A 149 16.61 3.38 -15.08
C ASP A 149 15.95 4.11 -13.89
N LEU A 150 14.63 3.98 -13.76
CA LEU A 150 13.82 4.54 -12.68
C LEU A 150 13.79 3.55 -11.50
N ARG A 151 14.95 3.34 -10.91
CA ARG A 151 15.02 2.61 -9.63
C ARG A 151 14.62 3.53 -8.50
N MET A 152 13.69 3.06 -7.72
CA MET A 152 13.20 3.80 -6.56
C MET A 152 13.44 2.96 -5.32
N ASP A 153 14.34 3.45 -4.47
CA ASP A 153 14.57 2.91 -3.15
C ASP A 153 13.99 3.89 -2.13
N GLY A 154 13.13 3.39 -1.28
CA GLY A 154 12.45 4.23 -0.29
C GLY A 154 12.55 3.65 1.11
N PHE A 155 12.88 4.49 2.06
CA PHE A 155 12.77 4.20 3.50
C PHE A 155 11.70 5.08 4.12
N ARG A 156 10.82 4.48 4.94
CA ARG A 156 9.74 5.18 5.64
C ARG A 156 9.76 4.87 7.12
N ILE A 157 9.63 5.93 7.94
CA ILE A 157 9.28 5.83 9.36
C ILE A 157 7.95 6.54 9.56
N SER A 158 7.02 5.92 10.28
CA SER A 158 5.73 6.50 10.61
C SER A 158 5.42 6.29 12.08
N ILE A 159 4.99 7.35 12.74
CA ILE A 159 4.43 7.30 14.10
C ILE A 159 2.93 7.55 13.97
N THR A 160 2.14 6.60 14.45
CA THR A 160 0.68 6.70 14.40
C THR A 160 0.13 6.78 15.81
N TYR A 161 -0.61 7.85 16.10
CA TYR A 161 -1.36 7.99 17.33
C TYR A 161 -2.85 7.95 17.03
N GLY A 162 -3.55 6.97 17.62
CA GLY A 162 -4.99 6.79 17.49
C GLY A 162 -5.73 7.27 18.74
N TRP A 163 -6.55 8.30 18.59
CA TRP A 163 -7.46 8.71 19.66
C TRP A 163 -8.88 8.27 19.31
N HIS A 164 -9.36 7.22 19.96
CA HIS A 164 -10.67 6.68 19.62
C HIS A 164 -11.46 6.28 20.86
N LYS A 165 -12.71 6.78 20.97
CA LYS A 165 -13.63 6.47 22.09
C LYS A 165 -13.91 4.97 22.26
N ILE A 166 -13.81 4.17 21.19
CA ILE A 166 -13.98 2.71 21.22
C ILE A 166 -12.85 2.05 22.03
N VAL A 167 -11.61 2.52 21.91
CA VAL A 167 -10.47 1.98 22.68
C VAL A 167 -10.65 2.27 24.17
N GLU A 168 -11.16 3.43 24.52
CA GLU A 168 -11.48 3.77 25.92
C GLU A 168 -12.62 2.90 26.47
N GLY A 169 -13.64 2.62 25.65
CA GLY A 169 -14.74 1.73 26.03
C GLY A 169 -14.28 0.29 26.28
N GLN A 170 -13.37 -0.23 25.46
CA GLN A 170 -12.79 -1.57 25.64
C GLN A 170 -11.90 -1.64 26.90
N LYS A 171 -11.17 -0.58 27.24
CA LYS A 171 -10.37 -0.51 28.48
C LYS A 171 -11.25 -0.55 29.71
N ARG A 172 -12.40 0.15 29.72
CA ARG A 172 -13.34 0.11 30.84
C ARG A 172 -13.90 -1.30 31.04
N LEU A 173 -14.32 -1.97 29.97
CA LEU A 173 -14.82 -3.35 30.05
C LEU A 173 -13.79 -4.33 30.63
N LYS A 174 -12.51 -4.19 30.27
CA LYS A 174 -11.43 -5.04 30.81
C LYS A 174 -11.04 -4.72 32.25
N SER A 175 -11.35 -3.53 32.75
CA SER A 175 -11.07 -3.15 34.15
C SER A 175 -12.17 -3.55 35.12
N GLU A 176 -13.33 -3.98 34.60
CA GLU A 176 -14.49 -4.43 35.39
C GLU A 176 -14.57 -5.97 35.50
N GLU A 177 -13.68 -6.72 34.81
CA GLU A 177 -13.44 -8.17 34.98
C GLU A 177 -12.32 -8.44 35.99
#